data_dd4458b74e00287b6280a9fe53901056
#
_entry.id   dd4458b74e00287b6280a9fe53901056
#
_cell.length_a   1.000
_cell.length_b   1.000
_cell.length_c   1.000
_cell.angle_alpha   90.00
_cell.angle_beta   90.00
_cell.angle_gamma   90.00
#
_symmetry.space_group_name_H-M   'P 1'
#
loop_
_entity.id
_entity.type
_entity.pdbx_description
1 polymer ?
#
loop_
_entity_poly.entity_id
_entity_poly.type
_entity_poly.pdbx_seq_one_letter_code
_entity_poly.pdbx_strand_id
1 'polypeptide(L)'
;VIREIFGPALLDEQAIQFFRDAKERLLKSNGIFIPKEARMFGRFIECKELTRTAIVKEVLGFNLSLFNALHDDPTIQANINDHSHKFLSDTFEISERIKFGEDTFISKVKKIQFKEAGLLSGVCQWFELYFGEVTLSASPEAPATHWKQHVQLFENLIQVNAGDSITFEIRQYSDRFSIRPI
;
A
#
# COMPACT_ATOMS: atom_id res chain seq x y z
N VAL A 1 -4.08 15.70 20.42
CA VAL A 1 -4.87 15.79 19.18
C VAL A 1 -5.23 14.38 18.74
N ILE A 2 -6.50 14.13 18.49
CA ILE A 2 -7.03 12.86 17.96
C ILE A 2 -7.47 13.14 16.54
N ARG A 3 -7.03 12.32 15.57
CA ARG A 3 -7.44 12.41 14.17
C ARG A 3 -7.55 11.03 13.52
N GLU A 4 -8.57 10.88 12.70
CA GLU A 4 -8.77 9.80 11.76
C GLU A 4 -8.92 10.46 10.37
N ILE A 5 -7.83 10.48 9.60
CA ILE A 5 -7.71 11.07 8.25
C ILE A 5 -6.84 10.15 7.39
N PHE A 6 -7.15 8.87 7.43
CA PHE A 6 -6.37 7.86 6.73
C PHE A 6 -7.25 7.14 5.71
N GLY A 7 -6.91 7.25 4.46
CA GLY A 7 -7.39 6.31 3.47
C GLY A 7 -6.53 5.04 3.42
N PRO A 8 -6.85 4.08 2.55
CA PRO A 8 -6.17 2.78 2.49
C PRO A 8 -4.68 2.84 2.18
N ALA A 9 -4.18 3.93 1.56
CA ALA A 9 -2.76 4.15 1.30
C ALA A 9 -2.01 4.78 2.48
N LEU A 10 -2.68 5.03 3.62
CA LEU A 10 -2.19 5.71 4.82
C LEU A 10 -1.85 7.19 4.61
N LEU A 11 -1.12 7.52 3.53
CA LEU A 11 -0.63 8.87 3.23
C LEU A 11 -1.58 9.68 2.35
N ASP A 12 -2.55 9.04 1.74
CA ASP A 12 -3.65 9.70 1.04
C ASP A 12 -4.36 10.67 2.01
N GLU A 13 -5.13 11.58 1.48
CA GLU A 13 -5.74 12.68 2.25
C GLU A 13 -4.73 13.63 2.93
N GLN A 14 -3.45 13.62 2.50
CA GLN A 14 -2.38 14.50 2.99
C GLN A 14 -2.10 14.34 4.50
N ALA A 15 -2.25 13.15 5.05
CA ALA A 15 -2.14 12.88 6.48
C ALA A 15 -0.87 13.48 7.11
N ILE A 16 0.30 13.29 6.49
CA ILE A 16 1.58 13.81 7.01
C ILE A 16 1.56 15.33 7.15
N GLN A 17 1.02 16.04 6.14
CA GLN A 17 0.96 17.51 6.15
C GLN A 17 0.03 18.02 7.25
N PHE A 18 -1.13 17.38 7.42
CA PHE A 18 -2.07 17.75 8.48
C PHE A 18 -1.53 17.49 9.88
N PHE A 19 -0.82 16.40 10.09
CA PHE A 19 -0.19 16.13 11.39
C PHE A 19 0.96 17.10 11.67
N ARG A 20 1.72 17.52 10.65
CA ARG A 20 2.76 18.54 10.79
C ARG A 20 2.15 19.89 11.17
N ASP A 21 1.15 20.34 10.44
CA ASP A 21 0.45 21.58 10.74
C ASP A 21 -0.18 21.57 12.15
N ALA A 22 -0.79 20.45 12.52
CA ALA A 22 -1.35 20.29 13.85
C ALA A 22 -0.26 20.29 14.95
N LYS A 23 0.93 19.75 14.69
CA LYS A 23 2.06 19.81 15.62
C LYS A 23 2.51 21.24 15.86
N GLU A 24 2.62 22.02 14.80
CA GLU A 24 3.12 23.41 14.86
C GLU A 24 2.13 24.37 15.50
N ARG A 25 0.83 24.22 15.21
CA ARG A 25 -0.17 25.22 15.59
C ARG A 25 -1.11 24.80 16.72
N LEU A 26 -1.36 23.51 16.90
CA LEU A 26 -2.43 23.02 17.76
C LEU A 26 -1.95 22.16 18.92
N LEU A 27 -0.81 21.49 18.79
CA LEU A 27 -0.30 20.59 19.81
C LEU A 27 0.44 21.37 20.91
N LYS A 28 0.05 21.19 22.18
CA LYS A 28 0.79 21.72 23.31
C LYS A 28 2.16 21.05 23.42
N SER A 29 3.11 21.67 24.12
CA SER A 29 4.49 21.16 24.28
C SER A 29 4.59 19.75 24.84
N ASN A 30 3.61 19.35 25.70
CA ASN A 30 3.49 18.00 26.27
C ASN A 30 2.35 17.20 25.62
N GLY A 31 1.81 17.66 24.51
CA GLY A 31 0.70 17.03 23.84
C GLY A 31 1.11 15.79 23.07
N ILE A 32 0.18 14.89 22.82
CA ILE A 32 0.36 13.68 22.03
C ILE A 32 -0.62 13.64 20.85
N PHE A 33 -0.22 12.95 19.79
CA PHE A 33 -1.12 12.52 18.72
C PHE A 33 -1.71 11.14 19.01
N ILE A 34 -2.95 10.95 18.56
CA ILE A 34 -3.62 9.65 18.52
C ILE A 34 -4.23 9.48 17.14
N PRO A 35 -3.76 8.50 16.35
CA PRO A 35 -2.64 7.59 16.61
C PRO A 35 -1.30 8.34 16.69
N LYS A 36 -0.32 7.71 17.33
CA LYS A 36 1.04 8.27 17.45
C LYS A 36 1.92 7.91 16.26
N GLU A 37 1.80 6.68 15.83
CA GLU A 37 2.66 6.08 14.83
C GLU A 37 1.84 5.15 13.92
N ALA A 38 2.37 4.91 12.72
CA ALA A 38 1.88 3.91 11.79
C ALA A 38 3.03 3.13 11.14
N ARG A 39 2.71 2.01 10.50
CA ARG A 39 3.62 1.26 9.63
C ARG A 39 2.86 0.68 8.44
N MET A 40 3.50 0.66 7.28
CA MET A 40 2.96 0.03 6.08
C MET A 40 3.55 -1.34 5.84
N PHE A 41 2.71 -2.26 5.42
CA PHE A 41 3.03 -3.63 5.07
C PHE A 41 2.51 -3.97 3.67
N GLY A 42 3.03 -5.04 3.10
CA GLY A 42 2.56 -5.56 1.83
C GLY A 42 2.79 -7.05 1.67
N ARG A 43 2.03 -7.64 0.73
CA ARG A 43 2.24 -8.98 0.18
C ARG A 43 2.04 -8.94 -1.32
N PHE A 44 2.89 -9.63 -2.05
CA PHE A 44 2.71 -9.81 -3.48
C PHE A 44 1.57 -10.76 -3.79
N ILE A 45 0.81 -10.43 -4.82
CA ILE A 45 -0.42 -11.17 -5.17
C ILE A 45 -0.48 -11.55 -6.65
N GLU A 46 -1.17 -12.65 -6.89
CA GLU A 46 -1.86 -12.93 -8.14
C GLU A 46 -3.35 -12.63 -7.94
N CYS A 47 -3.90 -11.68 -8.70
CA CYS A 47 -5.32 -11.35 -8.70
C CYS A 47 -5.77 -10.91 -10.09
N LYS A 48 -6.24 -11.85 -10.90
CA LYS A 48 -6.64 -11.61 -12.30
C LYS A 48 -7.82 -10.67 -12.42
N GLU A 49 -8.74 -10.72 -11.46
CA GLU A 49 -9.95 -9.90 -11.44
C GLU A 49 -9.61 -8.42 -11.33
N LEU A 50 -8.83 -8.04 -10.31
CA LEU A 50 -8.42 -6.65 -10.11
C LEU A 50 -7.55 -6.13 -11.26
N THR A 51 -6.67 -6.98 -11.80
CA THR A 51 -5.85 -6.60 -12.98
C THR A 51 -6.73 -6.23 -14.16
N ARG A 52 -7.79 -6.99 -14.45
CA ARG A 52 -8.72 -6.68 -15.55
C ARG A 52 -9.50 -5.39 -15.32
N THR A 53 -9.76 -5.03 -14.08
CA THR A 53 -10.49 -3.81 -13.74
C THR A 53 -9.62 -2.56 -13.87
N ALA A 54 -8.34 -2.66 -13.53
CA ALA A 54 -7.42 -1.50 -13.51
C ALA A 54 -6.71 -1.25 -14.83
N ILE A 55 -6.49 -2.30 -15.63
CA ILE A 55 -5.72 -2.21 -16.88
C ILE A 55 -6.66 -2.37 -18.07
N VAL A 56 -6.90 -1.27 -18.76
CA VAL A 56 -7.76 -1.24 -19.96
C VAL A 56 -6.97 -1.72 -21.18
N LYS A 57 -7.57 -2.60 -21.96
CA LYS A 57 -7.02 -3.03 -23.27
C LYS A 57 -7.96 -2.64 -24.40
N GLU A 58 -9.17 -3.11 -24.33
CA GLU A 58 -10.18 -2.91 -25.37
C GLU A 58 -11.54 -2.68 -24.73
N VAL A 59 -12.29 -1.72 -25.25
CA VAL A 59 -13.70 -1.47 -24.89
C VAL A 59 -14.50 -1.27 -26.16
N LEU A 60 -15.55 -2.07 -26.35
CA LEU A 60 -16.44 -2.01 -27.52
C LEU A 60 -15.72 -2.03 -28.88
N GLY A 61 -14.64 -2.82 -29.00
CA GLY A 61 -13.84 -2.93 -30.22
C GLY A 61 -12.77 -1.85 -30.42
N PHE A 62 -12.66 -0.89 -29.49
CA PHE A 62 -11.64 0.16 -29.55
C PHE A 62 -10.45 -0.21 -28.65
N ASN A 63 -9.24 -0.16 -29.21
CA ASN A 63 -8.01 -0.31 -28.44
C ASN A 63 -7.78 0.96 -27.60
N LEU A 64 -7.90 0.82 -26.28
CA LEU A 64 -7.73 1.89 -25.30
C LEU A 64 -6.47 1.71 -24.44
N SER A 65 -5.53 0.85 -24.83
CA SER A 65 -4.34 0.55 -24.03
C SER A 65 -3.48 1.78 -23.72
N LEU A 66 -3.52 2.82 -24.56
CA LEU A 66 -2.80 4.08 -24.30
C LEU A 66 -3.32 4.83 -23.05
N PHE A 67 -4.55 4.58 -22.60
CA PHE A 67 -5.05 5.16 -21.35
C PHE A 67 -4.25 4.71 -20.12
N ASN A 68 -3.65 3.53 -20.16
CA ASN A 68 -2.82 3.04 -19.05
C ASN A 68 -1.57 3.92 -18.85
N ALA A 69 -1.08 4.59 -19.88
CA ALA A 69 0.08 5.50 -19.78
C ALA A 69 -0.25 6.81 -19.03
N LEU A 70 -1.51 7.09 -18.74
CA LEU A 70 -1.92 8.25 -17.93
C LEU A 70 -1.77 8.00 -16.42
N HIS A 71 -1.48 6.77 -16.02
CA HIS A 71 -1.26 6.38 -14.62
C HIS A 71 0.18 5.89 -14.45
N ASP A 72 0.86 6.42 -13.44
CA ASP A 72 2.20 5.93 -13.07
C ASP A 72 2.15 4.51 -12.49
N ASP A 73 1.17 4.26 -11.61
CA ASP A 73 0.92 2.97 -10.96
C ASP A 73 -0.58 2.76 -10.84
N PRO A 74 -1.19 1.82 -11.57
CA PRO A 74 -2.61 1.50 -11.41
C PRO A 74 -2.90 1.03 -9.98
N THR A 75 -3.83 1.69 -9.28
CA THR A 75 -4.19 1.36 -7.90
C THR A 75 -5.68 1.21 -7.73
N ILE A 76 -6.08 0.27 -6.88
CA ILE A 76 -7.48 0.03 -6.51
C ILE A 76 -7.58 -0.08 -4.99
N GLN A 77 -8.61 0.49 -4.41
CA GLN A 77 -9.00 0.26 -3.02
C GLN A 77 -9.98 -0.92 -2.97
N ALA A 78 -9.53 -2.04 -2.46
CA ALA A 78 -10.32 -3.26 -2.42
C ALA A 78 -10.17 -4.00 -1.08
N ASN A 79 -11.21 -4.66 -0.62
CA ASN A 79 -11.06 -5.73 0.34
C ASN A 79 -10.60 -6.96 -0.44
N ILE A 80 -9.33 -7.31 -0.32
CA ILE A 80 -8.74 -8.37 -1.15
C ILE A 80 -9.44 -9.72 -0.96
N ASN A 81 -10.02 -9.96 0.22
CA ASN A 81 -10.73 -11.19 0.52
C ASN A 81 -12.05 -11.34 -0.26
N ASP A 82 -12.59 -10.27 -0.83
CA ASP A 82 -13.78 -10.31 -1.70
C ASP A 82 -13.44 -10.77 -3.13
N HIS A 83 -12.15 -10.94 -3.45
CA HIS A 83 -11.65 -11.29 -4.77
C HIS A 83 -10.89 -12.61 -4.76
N SER A 84 -11.00 -13.39 -5.85
CA SER A 84 -10.16 -14.57 -6.03
C SER A 84 -8.71 -14.16 -6.20
N HIS A 85 -7.89 -14.46 -5.21
CA HIS A 85 -6.48 -14.07 -5.17
C HIS A 85 -5.59 -15.18 -4.61
N LYS A 86 -4.29 -15.05 -4.83
CA LYS A 86 -3.25 -15.88 -4.23
C LYS A 86 -2.13 -14.98 -3.73
N PHE A 87 -1.74 -15.13 -2.47
CA PHE A 87 -0.52 -14.50 -1.97
C PHE A 87 0.71 -15.27 -2.44
N LEU A 88 1.67 -14.56 -3.03
CA LEU A 88 2.88 -15.14 -3.60
C LEU A 88 4.12 -14.98 -2.71
N SER A 89 4.05 -14.10 -1.71
CA SER A 89 5.15 -13.85 -0.76
C SER A 89 4.67 -13.87 0.68
N ASP A 90 5.60 -13.94 1.63
CA ASP A 90 5.33 -13.55 3.00
C ASP A 90 5.02 -12.05 3.09
N THR A 91 4.45 -11.63 4.22
CA THR A 91 4.29 -10.21 4.54
C THR A 91 5.67 -9.55 4.67
N PHE A 92 5.82 -8.38 4.08
CA PHE A 92 7.03 -7.57 4.22
C PHE A 92 6.71 -6.13 4.63
N GLU A 93 7.63 -5.53 5.34
CA GLU A 93 7.53 -4.13 5.72
C GLU A 93 7.85 -3.22 4.52
N ILE A 94 6.92 -2.35 4.18
CA ILE A 94 7.06 -1.30 3.19
C ILE A 94 7.74 -0.09 3.83
N SER A 95 7.30 0.30 5.04
CA SER A 95 7.87 1.41 5.79
C SER A 95 8.45 0.95 7.12
N GLU A 96 9.36 1.75 7.67
CA GLU A 96 9.62 1.78 9.11
C GLU A 96 8.43 2.43 9.83
N ARG A 97 8.52 2.60 11.15
CA ARG A 97 7.51 3.33 11.90
C ARG A 97 7.49 4.80 11.51
N ILE A 98 6.38 5.24 10.96
CA ILE A 98 6.10 6.63 10.62
C ILE A 98 5.53 7.28 11.87
N LYS A 99 6.25 8.25 12.42
CA LYS A 99 5.77 9.05 13.55
C LYS A 99 5.02 10.26 13.04
N PHE A 100 3.77 10.39 13.43
CA PHE A 100 2.98 11.52 12.98
C PHE A 100 3.49 12.85 13.54
N GLY A 101 3.56 13.86 12.68
CA GLY A 101 4.14 15.16 12.99
C GLY A 101 5.68 15.23 12.88
N GLU A 102 6.33 14.17 12.41
CA GLU A 102 7.75 14.15 12.02
C GLU A 102 7.88 14.02 10.51
N ASP A 103 8.96 14.53 9.95
CA ASP A 103 9.26 14.33 8.54
C ASP A 103 9.69 12.89 8.31
N THR A 104 9.06 12.27 7.34
CA THR A 104 9.42 10.93 6.90
C THR A 104 9.60 10.92 5.40
N PHE A 105 10.67 10.31 4.94
CA PHE A 105 10.90 10.01 3.54
C PHE A 105 11.51 8.62 3.45
N ILE A 106 10.88 7.76 2.67
CA ILE A 106 11.32 6.38 2.49
C ILE A 106 11.62 6.16 1.00
N SER A 107 12.87 5.82 0.74
CA SER A 107 13.33 5.30 -0.54
C SER A 107 14.33 4.19 -0.25
N LYS A 108 13.97 2.96 -0.60
CA LYS A 108 14.81 1.79 -0.33
C LYS A 108 14.63 0.72 -1.40
N VAL A 109 15.62 -0.14 -1.47
CA VAL A 109 15.60 -1.34 -2.32
C VAL A 109 15.46 -2.55 -1.42
N LYS A 110 14.60 -3.47 -1.79
CA LYS A 110 14.35 -4.70 -1.03
C LYS A 110 14.26 -5.90 -1.97
N LYS A 111 15.05 -6.94 -1.69
CA LYS A 111 14.95 -8.25 -2.33
C LYS A 111 13.91 -9.07 -1.59
N ILE A 112 12.91 -9.58 -2.31
CA ILE A 112 11.82 -10.36 -1.72
C ILE A 112 11.76 -11.72 -2.41
N GLN A 113 11.69 -12.76 -1.57
CA GLN A 113 11.55 -14.14 -2.03
C GLN A 113 10.09 -14.53 -2.14
N PHE A 114 9.76 -15.19 -3.24
CA PHE A 114 8.43 -15.77 -3.47
C PHE A 114 8.32 -17.14 -2.79
N LYS A 115 7.19 -17.39 -2.14
CA LYS A 115 6.88 -18.66 -1.48
C LYS A 115 6.02 -19.55 -2.34
N GLU A 116 5.29 -18.95 -3.27
CA GLU A 116 4.35 -19.62 -4.15
C GLU A 116 4.64 -19.26 -5.60
N ALA A 117 4.45 -20.24 -6.49
CA ALA A 117 4.47 -19.99 -7.92
C ALA A 117 3.17 -19.30 -8.35
N GLY A 118 3.27 -18.38 -9.32
CA GLY A 118 2.09 -17.70 -9.86
C GLY A 118 2.44 -16.55 -10.79
N LEU A 119 1.42 -15.85 -11.23
CA LEU A 119 1.54 -14.68 -12.09
C LEU A 119 1.46 -13.43 -11.22
N LEU A 120 2.62 -12.87 -10.84
CA LEU A 120 2.71 -11.66 -10.04
C LEU A 120 1.99 -10.52 -10.75
N SER A 121 0.90 -10.07 -10.18
CA SER A 121 0.03 -9.03 -10.74
C SER A 121 0.06 -7.72 -9.96
N GLY A 122 0.61 -7.72 -8.76
CA GLY A 122 0.69 -6.51 -7.94
C GLY A 122 1.06 -6.78 -6.50
N VAL A 123 0.84 -5.76 -5.68
CA VAL A 123 1.06 -5.80 -4.24
C VAL A 123 -0.18 -5.30 -3.49
N CYS A 124 -0.66 -6.11 -2.57
CA CYS A 124 -1.68 -5.76 -1.60
C CYS A 124 -0.99 -5.09 -0.42
N GLN A 125 -1.32 -3.83 -0.16
CA GLN A 125 -0.73 -3.00 0.88
C GLN A 125 -1.76 -2.68 1.95
N TRP A 126 -1.33 -2.61 3.20
CA TRP A 126 -2.15 -2.19 4.33
C TRP A 126 -1.29 -1.52 5.39
N PHE A 127 -1.93 -0.88 6.35
CA PHE A 127 -1.24 -0.24 7.45
C PHE A 127 -1.63 -0.82 8.80
N GLU A 128 -0.79 -0.53 9.78
CA GLU A 128 -1.07 -0.66 11.20
C GLU A 128 -0.93 0.70 11.87
N LEU A 129 -1.88 1.03 12.74
CA LEU A 129 -1.86 2.21 13.60
C LEU A 129 -1.55 1.82 15.03
N TYR A 130 -0.67 2.56 15.68
CA TYR A 130 -0.22 2.27 17.03
C TYR A 130 -0.74 3.31 18.02
N PHE A 131 -1.43 2.82 19.07
CA PHE A 131 -2.07 3.59 20.13
C PHE A 131 -1.49 3.21 21.50
N GLY A 132 -0.18 3.34 21.65
CA GLY A 132 0.53 2.79 22.81
C GLY A 132 0.69 1.28 22.69
N GLU A 133 0.05 0.52 23.57
CA GLU A 133 0.07 -0.95 23.54
C GLU A 133 -0.97 -1.56 22.59
N VAL A 134 -1.93 -0.76 22.14
CA VAL A 134 -2.98 -1.22 21.22
C VAL A 134 -2.54 -1.00 19.78
N THR A 135 -2.73 -2.00 18.95
CA THR A 135 -2.50 -1.93 17.50
C THR A 135 -3.81 -2.19 16.77
N LEU A 136 -4.12 -1.33 15.80
CA LEU A 136 -5.20 -1.54 14.86
C LEU A 136 -4.59 -1.84 13.50
N SER A 137 -4.98 -2.95 12.89
CA SER A 137 -4.45 -3.41 11.60
C SER A 137 -5.54 -3.42 10.53
N ALA A 138 -5.23 -2.91 9.36
CA ALA A 138 -6.04 -3.06 8.14
C ALA A 138 -5.59 -4.27 7.30
N SER A 139 -4.85 -5.22 7.89
CA SER A 139 -4.43 -6.46 7.24
C SER A 139 -5.64 -7.29 6.75
N PRO A 140 -5.52 -8.00 5.62
CA PRO A 140 -6.54 -8.96 5.18
C PRO A 140 -6.86 -10.06 6.20
N GLU A 141 -5.94 -10.34 7.12
CA GLU A 141 -6.06 -11.40 8.14
C GLU A 141 -6.56 -10.86 9.49
N ALA A 142 -6.63 -9.52 9.65
CA ALA A 142 -7.14 -8.88 10.86
C ALA A 142 -8.69 -8.83 10.88
N PRO A 143 -9.30 -8.59 12.05
CA PRO A 143 -10.72 -8.28 12.10
C PRO A 143 -11.07 -7.13 11.17
N ALA A 144 -12.19 -7.25 10.46
CA ALA A 144 -12.61 -6.28 9.46
C ALA A 144 -12.75 -4.87 10.06
N THR A 145 -12.16 -3.91 9.38
CA THR A 145 -12.32 -2.48 9.63
C THR A 145 -13.04 -1.84 8.44
N HIS A 146 -13.33 -0.54 8.49
CA HIS A 146 -13.83 0.17 7.31
C HIS A 146 -12.75 0.44 6.26
N TRP A 147 -11.47 0.35 6.62
CA TRP A 147 -10.37 0.48 5.65
C TRP A 147 -10.25 -0.77 4.81
N LYS A 148 -10.19 -0.55 3.53
CA LYS A 148 -9.81 -1.55 2.53
C LYS A 148 -8.29 -1.61 2.43
N GLN A 149 -7.79 -2.57 1.65
CA GLN A 149 -6.39 -2.57 1.28
C GLN A 149 -6.14 -1.66 0.07
N HIS A 150 -4.95 -1.08 -0.01
CA HIS A 150 -4.44 -0.38 -1.18
C HIS A 150 -3.74 -1.39 -2.08
N VAL A 151 -4.34 -1.71 -3.21
CA VAL A 151 -3.77 -2.68 -4.16
C VAL A 151 -3.15 -1.93 -5.32
N GLN A 152 -1.82 -1.96 -5.39
CA GLN A 152 -1.06 -1.47 -6.54
C GLN A 152 -0.89 -2.63 -7.51
N LEU A 153 -1.24 -2.42 -8.77
CA LEU A 153 -1.17 -3.42 -9.83
C LEU A 153 0.00 -3.12 -10.77
N PHE A 154 0.61 -4.17 -11.30
CA PHE A 154 1.69 -4.04 -12.28
C PHE A 154 1.14 -4.15 -13.69
N GLU A 155 1.53 -3.24 -14.55
CA GLU A 155 1.15 -3.26 -15.97
C GLU A 155 1.69 -4.52 -16.67
N ASN A 156 2.93 -4.87 -16.36
CA ASN A 156 3.59 -6.07 -16.88
C ASN A 156 3.55 -7.18 -15.82
N LEU A 157 2.82 -8.23 -16.11
CA LEU A 157 2.73 -9.39 -15.23
C LEU A 157 4.02 -10.20 -15.30
N ILE A 158 4.50 -10.68 -14.15
CA ILE A 158 5.76 -11.42 -14.04
C ILE A 158 5.47 -12.85 -13.58
N GLN A 159 5.87 -13.85 -14.37
CA GLN A 159 5.80 -15.24 -13.93
C GLN A 159 6.87 -15.47 -12.86
N VAL A 160 6.48 -15.99 -11.71
CA VAL A 160 7.38 -16.34 -10.60
C VAL A 160 7.18 -17.78 -10.16
N ASN A 161 8.24 -18.40 -9.62
CA ASN A 161 8.21 -19.71 -9.00
C ASN A 161 8.51 -19.60 -7.50
N ALA A 162 8.11 -20.61 -6.74
CA ALA A 162 8.50 -20.70 -5.33
C ALA A 162 10.04 -20.77 -5.24
N GLY A 163 10.61 -19.94 -4.37
CA GLY A 163 12.06 -19.78 -4.21
C GLY A 163 12.67 -18.66 -5.04
N ASP A 164 12.04 -18.21 -6.10
CA ASP A 164 12.50 -17.05 -6.88
C ASP A 164 12.60 -15.81 -5.99
N SER A 165 13.45 -14.87 -6.38
CA SER A 165 13.59 -13.59 -5.69
C SER A 165 13.66 -12.47 -6.70
N ILE A 166 12.92 -11.41 -6.47
CA ILE A 166 12.96 -10.19 -7.26
C ILE A 166 13.35 -9.02 -6.36
N THR A 167 14.11 -8.09 -6.90
CA THR A 167 14.46 -6.85 -6.23
C THR A 167 13.44 -5.78 -6.59
N PHE A 168 12.97 -5.05 -5.59
CA PHE A 168 11.99 -3.99 -5.75
C PHE A 168 12.51 -2.68 -5.17
N GLU A 169 12.26 -1.59 -5.86
CA GLU A 169 12.34 -0.25 -5.30
C GLU A 169 11.04 0.04 -4.55
N ILE A 170 11.15 0.55 -3.33
CA ILE A 170 10.04 1.05 -2.52
C ILE A 170 10.27 2.54 -2.34
N ARG A 171 9.33 3.36 -2.82
CA ARG A 171 9.41 4.81 -2.76
C ARG A 171 8.14 5.41 -2.14
N GLN A 172 8.35 6.31 -1.18
CA GLN A 172 7.28 7.12 -0.62
C GLN A 172 7.03 8.34 -1.50
N TYR A 173 5.76 8.57 -1.80
CA TYR A 173 5.23 9.83 -2.36
C TYR A 173 4.43 10.57 -1.29
N SER A 174 3.89 11.72 -1.64
CA SER A 174 3.09 12.53 -0.70
C SER A 174 1.79 11.87 -0.26
N ASP A 175 1.27 10.96 -1.07
CA ASP A 175 -0.06 10.35 -0.95
C ASP A 175 -0.04 8.82 -0.90
N ARG A 176 1.09 8.17 -1.19
CA ARG A 176 1.17 6.71 -1.27
C ARG A 176 2.60 6.18 -1.19
N PHE A 177 2.70 4.86 -1.13
CA PHE A 177 3.93 4.12 -1.41
C PHE A 177 3.81 3.43 -2.78
N SER A 178 4.84 3.56 -3.60
CA SER A 178 5.00 2.83 -4.86
C SER A 178 6.06 1.74 -4.70
N ILE A 179 5.78 0.57 -5.28
CA ILE A 179 6.67 -0.61 -5.23
C ILE A 179 6.85 -1.08 -6.65
N ARG A 180 8.09 -1.04 -7.17
CA ARG A 180 8.38 -1.37 -8.57
C ARG A 180 9.52 -2.37 -8.66
N PRO A 181 9.41 -3.40 -9.51
CA PRO A 181 10.52 -4.29 -9.82
C PRO A 181 11.65 -3.52 -10.52
N ILE A 182 12.92 -3.85 -10.21
CA ILE A 182 14.13 -3.29 -10.81
C ILE A 182 15.10 -4.39 -11.24
#